data_dc81f97592365d5459e3e01ebc6f0b41
#
_entry.id   dc81f97592365d5459e3e01ebc6f0b41
#
_cell.length_a   1.000
_cell.length_b   1.000
_cell.length_c   1.000
_cell.angle_alpha   90.00
_cell.angle_beta   90.00
_cell.angle_gamma   90.00
#
_symmetry.space_group_name_H-M   'P 1'
#
loop_
_entity.id
_entity.type
_entity.pdbx_description
1 polymer ?
#
loop_
_entity_poly.entity_id
_entity_poly.type
_entity_poly.pdbx_seq_one_letter_code
_entity_poly.pdbx_strand_id
1 'polypeptide(L)'
;MCAPTNTPPGVTYITARRGSFLSNRAPFALDTLPECFDEESNNKISRAQKVTLPTIINGRIDKPDDWDVFQFSGRSNETVVAEVHARRLDSPLDSVLKLTDADGKLLAYNDDCEDLGSGLNTHHADSYLMARLPADGKYFVHIGDTARKGGEEFAYRLRISAPRPDFALRLAPSSLTISSRGFTTNAVTKLVKTNAVTYASQPIYIIRKDGFTGPIKFGLKDPPAGLSAVPVSLTGTQTLTRLGIACALVRTKELVSLVIEGRAQIQGVDVAHEAVPAEDRMQAFLWRHLLPAREFKFLVFDPTYELPPKHVVPVRLPPPVVTNTVVLVATNAAAGGSNSVVAAKGKFTKQQVASRVRELKRLYEEGLIVDDFYNKNMDECEAAIDNFPPPAAITNAPAKLVQK
;
A
#
# COMPACT_ATOMS: atom_id res chain seq x y z
N MET A 1 -4.51 -27.67 9.34
CA MET A 1 -5.10 -27.34 8.01
C MET A 1 -4.03 -27.60 6.98
N CYS A 2 -4.29 -28.37 5.93
CA CYS A 2 -3.28 -28.63 4.88
C CYS A 2 -3.67 -27.85 3.63
N ALA A 3 -2.73 -27.13 3.06
CA ALA A 3 -2.92 -26.51 1.75
C ALA A 3 -2.87 -27.58 0.63
N PRO A 4 -3.57 -27.36 -0.50
CA PRO A 4 -3.37 -28.21 -1.68
C PRO A 4 -1.89 -28.26 -2.08
N THR A 5 -1.43 -29.44 -2.50
CA THR A 5 0.02 -29.70 -2.79
C THR A 5 0.63 -28.82 -3.88
N ASN A 6 -0.20 -28.17 -4.69
CA ASN A 6 0.19 -27.26 -5.78
C ASN A 6 -0.04 -25.77 -5.47
N THR A 7 -0.35 -25.43 -4.20
CA THR A 7 -0.45 -24.01 -3.81
C THR A 7 0.95 -23.41 -3.74
N PRO A 8 1.22 -22.32 -4.47
CA PRO A 8 2.54 -21.70 -4.44
C PRO A 8 2.84 -21.09 -3.06
N PRO A 9 4.11 -21.04 -2.64
CA PRO A 9 4.52 -20.33 -1.43
C PRO A 9 4.14 -18.85 -1.48
N GLY A 10 3.82 -18.28 -0.34
CA GLY A 10 3.43 -16.87 -0.20
C GLY A 10 2.31 -16.66 0.79
N VAL A 11 1.83 -15.43 0.88
CA VAL A 11 0.67 -15.09 1.72
C VAL A 11 -0.61 -15.27 0.90
N THR A 12 -1.51 -16.09 1.41
CA THR A 12 -2.87 -16.30 0.89
C THR A 12 -3.89 -15.91 1.95
N TYR A 13 -5.17 -15.95 1.61
CA TYR A 13 -6.24 -15.63 2.56
C TYR A 13 -7.15 -16.84 2.74
N ILE A 14 -7.46 -17.11 3.98
CA ILE A 14 -8.40 -18.16 4.37
C ILE A 14 -9.67 -17.54 4.95
N THR A 15 -10.80 -18.23 4.73
CA THR A 15 -12.08 -17.92 5.34
C THR A 15 -12.67 -19.18 5.91
N ALA A 16 -13.29 -19.08 7.07
CA ALA A 16 -14.11 -20.17 7.62
C ALA A 16 -15.55 -20.03 7.13
N ARG A 17 -16.20 -21.16 6.83
CA ARG A 17 -17.62 -21.21 6.43
C ARG A 17 -18.41 -22.10 7.37
N ARG A 18 -19.54 -21.59 7.85
CA ARG A 18 -20.53 -22.37 8.61
C ARG A 18 -21.92 -22.14 8.01
N GLY A 19 -22.39 -23.09 7.22
CA GLY A 19 -23.64 -22.92 6.46
C GLY A 19 -23.55 -21.79 5.45
N SER A 20 -24.40 -20.77 5.58
CA SER A 20 -24.40 -19.54 4.77
C SER A 20 -23.47 -18.46 5.29
N PHE A 21 -22.92 -18.59 6.50
CA PHE A 21 -22.06 -17.60 7.12
C PHE A 21 -20.60 -17.79 6.70
N LEU A 22 -19.94 -16.70 6.33
CA LEU A 22 -18.50 -16.64 6.06
C LEU A 22 -17.85 -15.74 7.11
N SER A 23 -16.68 -16.17 7.61
CA SER A 23 -15.83 -15.33 8.44
C SER A 23 -15.18 -14.22 7.62
N ASN A 24 -14.58 -13.24 8.30
CA ASN A 24 -13.60 -12.36 7.70
C ASN A 24 -12.45 -13.19 7.12
N ARG A 25 -11.74 -12.60 6.15
CA ARG A 25 -10.51 -13.15 5.61
C ARG A 25 -9.40 -13.00 6.64
N ALA A 26 -8.65 -14.08 6.85
CA ALA A 26 -7.41 -14.04 7.63
C ALA A 26 -6.22 -14.35 6.71
N PRO A 27 -5.12 -13.60 6.76
CA PRO A 27 -3.91 -13.93 6.01
C PRO A 27 -3.31 -15.24 6.54
N PHE A 28 -2.77 -16.02 5.63
CA PHE A 28 -2.15 -17.30 5.93
C PHE A 28 -0.90 -17.47 5.06
N ALA A 29 0.25 -17.65 5.69
CA ALA A 29 1.52 -17.82 4.99
C ALA A 29 1.78 -19.31 4.71
N LEU A 30 2.19 -19.59 3.47
CA LEU A 30 2.65 -20.90 3.01
C LEU A 30 4.12 -20.84 2.67
N ASP A 31 4.90 -21.83 3.06
CA ASP A 31 6.29 -22.00 2.67
C ASP A 31 6.61 -23.47 2.45
N THR A 32 7.80 -23.76 1.92
CA THR A 32 8.33 -25.10 1.66
C THR A 32 9.40 -25.52 2.67
N LEU A 33 9.78 -24.64 3.58
CA LEU A 33 10.77 -24.92 4.62
C LEU A 33 10.15 -25.75 5.77
N PRO A 34 10.95 -26.55 6.48
CA PRO A 34 10.53 -27.17 7.73
C PRO A 34 10.05 -26.12 8.74
N GLU A 35 9.05 -26.49 9.51
CA GLU A 35 8.47 -25.61 10.53
C GLU A 35 8.58 -26.23 11.91
N CYS A 36 8.76 -25.40 12.92
CA CYS A 36 8.63 -25.75 14.32
C CYS A 36 7.82 -24.69 15.06
N PHE A 37 7.43 -24.99 16.26
CA PHE A 37 6.84 -24.05 17.19
C PHE A 37 7.87 -23.51 18.14
N ASP A 38 7.61 -22.32 18.63
CA ASP A 38 8.31 -21.73 19.76
C ASP A 38 8.07 -22.56 21.03
N GLU A 39 9.10 -22.72 21.84
CA GLU A 39 9.07 -23.49 23.11
C GLU A 39 9.53 -22.60 24.25
N GLU A 40 8.58 -22.19 25.08
CA GLU A 40 8.85 -21.38 26.26
C GLU A 40 9.47 -22.21 27.43
N SER A 41 10.36 -21.64 28.26
CA SER A 41 10.85 -20.25 28.27
C SER A 41 12.24 -20.18 27.63
N ASN A 42 12.35 -19.39 26.56
CA ASN A 42 13.57 -19.26 25.76
C ASN A 42 14.13 -17.83 25.75
N ASN A 43 13.75 -16.98 26.70
CA ASN A 43 13.97 -15.53 26.74
C ASN A 43 15.47 -15.11 26.92
N LYS A 44 16.40 -16.02 27.01
CA LYS A 44 17.84 -15.75 27.24
C LYS A 44 18.72 -16.71 26.48
N ILE A 45 19.94 -16.28 26.12
CA ILE A 45 20.95 -17.11 25.44
C ILE A 45 21.15 -18.46 26.16
N SER A 46 21.16 -18.47 27.50
CA SER A 46 21.36 -19.71 28.29
C SER A 46 20.21 -20.69 28.22
N ARG A 47 19.02 -20.26 27.74
CA ARG A 47 17.81 -21.05 27.58
C ARG A 47 17.30 -21.05 26.14
N ALA A 48 18.09 -20.54 25.20
CA ALA A 48 17.70 -20.43 23.79
C ALA A 48 17.27 -21.78 23.25
N GLN A 49 16.14 -21.77 22.53
CA GLN A 49 15.64 -22.95 21.83
C GLN A 49 16.61 -23.31 20.69
N LYS A 50 17.04 -24.55 20.62
CA LYS A 50 17.95 -25.03 19.58
C LYS A 50 17.16 -25.37 18.33
N VAL A 51 17.56 -24.79 17.20
CA VAL A 51 16.93 -25.02 15.91
C VAL A 51 17.95 -25.50 14.87
N THR A 52 17.48 -26.29 13.92
CA THR A 52 18.27 -26.74 12.76
C THR A 52 17.84 -25.99 11.53
N LEU A 53 18.80 -25.34 10.84
CA LEU A 53 18.51 -24.56 9.65
C LEU A 53 18.46 -25.46 8.39
N PRO A 54 17.63 -25.13 7.39
CA PRO A 54 16.67 -24.01 7.37
C PRO A 54 15.41 -24.33 8.18
N THR A 55 14.79 -23.32 8.77
CA THR A 55 13.55 -23.50 9.53
C THR A 55 12.67 -22.25 9.50
N ILE A 56 11.38 -22.46 9.73
CA ILE A 56 10.42 -21.43 10.09
C ILE A 56 9.91 -21.73 11.49
N ILE A 57 9.96 -20.73 12.35
CA ILE A 57 9.49 -20.82 13.73
C ILE A 57 8.18 -20.06 13.81
N ASN A 58 7.12 -20.74 14.25
CA ASN A 58 5.82 -20.13 14.54
C ASN A 58 5.77 -19.90 16.04
N GLY A 59 5.81 -18.63 16.45
CA GLY A 59 5.89 -18.23 17.84
C GLY A 59 5.02 -17.02 18.17
N ARG A 60 5.17 -16.57 19.41
CA ARG A 60 4.42 -15.45 19.94
C ARG A 60 5.20 -14.77 21.07
N ILE A 61 5.24 -13.44 21.05
CA ILE A 61 5.72 -12.65 22.19
C ILE A 61 4.65 -12.68 23.28
N ASP A 62 4.79 -13.57 24.26
CA ASP A 62 3.73 -13.94 25.20
C ASP A 62 3.29 -12.83 26.16
N LYS A 63 4.22 -11.95 26.53
CA LYS A 63 3.98 -10.89 27.53
C LYS A 63 4.86 -9.66 27.26
N PRO A 64 4.56 -8.51 27.88
CA PRO A 64 5.46 -7.36 27.83
C PRO A 64 6.89 -7.68 28.28
N ASP A 65 7.88 -7.07 27.58
CA ASP A 65 9.33 -7.27 27.78
C ASP A 65 9.83 -8.69 27.47
N ASP A 66 9.05 -9.48 26.74
CA ASP A 66 9.43 -10.82 26.31
C ASP A 66 10.37 -10.80 25.11
N TRP A 67 11.27 -11.78 25.08
CA TRP A 67 12.21 -12.01 24.01
C TRP A 67 12.33 -13.50 23.76
N ASP A 68 12.16 -13.93 22.52
CA ASP A 68 12.41 -15.31 22.14
C ASP A 68 13.79 -15.40 21.51
N VAL A 69 14.57 -16.38 21.96
CA VAL A 69 15.95 -16.58 21.54
C VAL A 69 16.13 -17.98 20.94
N PHE A 70 16.61 -18.01 19.70
CA PHE A 70 16.85 -19.25 18.96
C PHE A 70 18.33 -19.44 18.67
N GLN A 71 18.87 -20.61 19.07
CA GLN A 71 20.24 -21.00 18.84
C GLN A 71 20.36 -21.87 17.60
N PHE A 72 21.29 -21.51 16.70
CA PHE A 72 21.70 -22.36 15.58
C PHE A 72 23.22 -22.47 15.47
N SER A 73 23.70 -23.43 14.68
CA SER A 73 25.11 -23.57 14.36
C SER A 73 25.36 -22.99 12.96
N GLY A 74 26.40 -22.17 12.82
CA GLY A 74 26.80 -21.56 11.56
C GLY A 74 28.29 -21.73 11.29
N ARG A 75 28.69 -21.63 10.02
CA ARG A 75 30.08 -21.71 9.58
C ARG A 75 30.61 -20.34 9.18
N SER A 76 31.91 -20.19 9.26
CA SER A 76 32.59 -18.99 8.78
C SER A 76 32.22 -18.70 7.32
N ASN A 77 31.95 -17.43 7.06
CA ASN A 77 31.56 -16.92 5.74
C ASN A 77 30.19 -17.36 5.20
N GLU A 78 29.43 -18.20 5.89
CA GLU A 78 28.03 -18.43 5.56
C GLU A 78 27.23 -17.16 5.75
N THR A 79 26.25 -16.95 4.87
CA THR A 79 25.27 -15.87 5.02
C THR A 79 23.98 -16.46 5.57
N VAL A 80 23.47 -15.86 6.64
CA VAL A 80 22.18 -16.21 7.24
C VAL A 80 21.19 -15.06 7.01
N VAL A 81 19.93 -15.44 6.78
CA VAL A 81 18.79 -14.53 6.73
C VAL A 81 17.87 -14.88 7.87
N ALA A 82 17.43 -13.86 8.62
CA ALA A 82 16.29 -13.94 9.53
C ALA A 82 15.22 -12.93 9.09
N GLU A 83 14.01 -13.41 8.88
CA GLU A 83 12.89 -12.61 8.37
C GLU A 83 11.63 -12.90 9.17
N VAL A 84 11.00 -11.86 9.65
CA VAL A 84 9.73 -11.93 10.38
C VAL A 84 8.55 -11.67 9.43
N HIS A 85 7.50 -12.46 9.58
CA HIS A 85 6.17 -12.20 9.07
C HIS A 85 5.23 -12.10 10.27
N ALA A 86 4.86 -10.89 10.64
CA ALA A 86 3.93 -10.58 11.72
C ALA A 86 2.87 -9.60 11.26
N ARG A 87 3.22 -8.35 10.99
CA ARG A 87 2.28 -7.35 10.45
C ARG A 87 1.67 -7.77 9.13
N ARG A 88 2.44 -8.40 8.28
CA ARG A 88 1.95 -8.99 7.01
C ARG A 88 0.91 -10.10 7.22
N LEU A 89 0.78 -10.61 8.44
CA LEU A 89 -0.19 -11.63 8.85
C LEU A 89 -1.22 -11.10 9.87
N ASP A 90 -1.44 -9.76 9.89
CA ASP A 90 -2.37 -9.06 10.79
C ASP A 90 -2.04 -9.15 12.29
N SER A 91 -0.82 -9.55 12.66
CA SER A 91 -0.34 -9.47 14.04
C SER A 91 -0.06 -8.02 14.45
N PRO A 92 -0.32 -7.60 15.68
CA PRO A 92 0.04 -6.28 16.18
C PRO A 92 1.54 -6.11 16.48
N LEU A 93 2.33 -7.18 16.41
CA LEU A 93 3.75 -7.19 16.68
C LEU A 93 4.51 -6.23 15.74
N ASP A 94 5.25 -5.32 16.32
CA ASP A 94 6.24 -4.45 15.68
C ASP A 94 7.61 -5.02 15.99
N SER A 95 8.09 -5.91 15.12
CA SER A 95 9.18 -6.81 15.45
C SER A 95 10.55 -6.14 15.48
N VAL A 96 11.43 -6.63 16.32
CA VAL A 96 12.85 -6.30 16.35
C VAL A 96 13.68 -7.58 16.34
N LEU A 97 14.66 -7.66 15.44
CA LEU A 97 15.60 -8.78 15.33
C LEU A 97 17.01 -8.37 15.74
N LYS A 98 17.67 -9.28 16.45
CA LYS A 98 19.11 -9.20 16.75
C LYS A 98 19.77 -10.53 16.42
N LEU A 99 20.93 -10.48 15.79
CA LEU A 99 21.83 -11.63 15.62
C LEU A 99 23.04 -11.42 16.51
N THR A 100 23.33 -12.38 17.38
CA THR A 100 24.52 -12.34 18.24
C THR A 100 25.36 -13.63 18.09
N ASP A 101 26.64 -13.55 18.42
CA ASP A 101 27.50 -14.71 18.58
C ASP A 101 27.35 -15.35 19.98
N ALA A 102 28.19 -16.36 20.27
CA ALA A 102 28.16 -17.09 21.54
C ALA A 102 28.53 -16.24 22.77
N ASP A 103 29.29 -15.18 22.57
CA ASP A 103 29.70 -14.24 23.60
C ASP A 103 28.69 -13.11 23.82
N GLY A 104 27.61 -13.12 23.06
CA GLY A 104 26.55 -12.10 23.10
C GLY A 104 26.91 -10.83 22.32
N LYS A 105 27.97 -10.84 21.50
CA LYS A 105 28.34 -9.72 20.65
C LYS A 105 27.32 -9.56 19.51
N LEU A 106 26.78 -8.36 19.36
CA LEU A 106 25.85 -8.01 18.31
C LEU A 106 26.55 -8.04 16.94
N LEU A 107 26.01 -8.83 16.01
CA LEU A 107 26.47 -8.94 14.62
C LEU A 107 25.57 -8.20 13.65
N ALA A 108 24.25 -8.23 13.85
CA ALA A 108 23.27 -7.53 13.05
C ALA A 108 22.04 -7.17 13.89
N TYR A 109 21.36 -6.11 13.48
CA TYR A 109 20.14 -5.60 14.10
C TYR A 109 19.23 -5.02 13.03
N ASN A 110 17.95 -5.23 13.17
CA ASN A 110 16.94 -4.58 12.33
C ASN A 110 15.59 -4.56 13.06
N ASP A 111 14.86 -3.44 12.97
CA ASP A 111 13.53 -3.26 13.51
C ASP A 111 12.49 -2.91 12.42
N ASP A 112 12.93 -2.45 11.26
CA ASP A 112 12.06 -2.12 10.12
C ASP A 112 12.68 -2.60 8.82
N CYS A 113 11.87 -3.18 7.93
CA CYS A 113 12.28 -3.51 6.57
C CYS A 113 11.37 -2.82 5.54
N GLU A 114 11.93 -1.87 4.78
CA GLU A 114 11.20 -1.22 3.70
C GLU A 114 10.82 -2.23 2.60
N ASP A 115 9.54 -2.54 2.50
CA ASP A 115 8.96 -3.29 1.39
C ASP A 115 7.73 -2.55 0.84
N LEU A 116 7.89 -1.90 -0.32
CA LEU A 116 6.81 -1.20 -1.01
C LEU A 116 5.59 -2.08 -1.30
N GLY A 117 5.78 -3.39 -1.34
CA GLY A 117 4.74 -4.37 -1.62
C GLY A 117 4.02 -4.93 -0.40
N SER A 118 4.45 -4.59 0.82
CA SER A 118 3.93 -5.20 2.06
C SER A 118 2.54 -4.73 2.48
N GLY A 119 2.02 -3.64 1.90
CA GLY A 119 0.68 -3.11 2.18
C GLY A 119 0.66 -1.95 3.16
N LEU A 120 -0.49 -1.28 3.31
CA LEU A 120 -0.63 -0.06 4.11
C LEU A 120 -0.53 -0.28 5.63
N ASN A 121 -0.93 -1.45 6.09
CA ASN A 121 -1.05 -1.72 7.53
C ASN A 121 0.24 -2.23 8.16
N THR A 122 1.23 -2.59 7.36
CA THR A 122 2.48 -3.18 7.85
C THR A 122 3.45 -2.13 8.36
N HIS A 123 3.42 -0.92 7.82
CA HIS A 123 4.36 0.17 8.14
C HIS A 123 5.84 -0.25 8.13
N HIS A 124 6.19 -1.26 7.31
CA HIS A 124 7.53 -1.86 7.27
C HIS A 124 7.98 -2.53 8.58
N ALA A 125 7.07 -2.73 9.54
CA ALA A 125 7.35 -3.19 10.89
C ALA A 125 7.78 -4.67 11.01
N ASP A 126 7.79 -5.42 9.91
CA ASP A 126 8.33 -6.78 9.89
C ASP A 126 9.84 -6.72 9.67
N SER A 127 10.62 -7.09 10.68
CA SER A 127 12.08 -7.02 10.63
C SER A 127 12.68 -8.04 9.65
N TYR A 128 13.78 -7.64 9.02
CA TYR A 128 14.57 -8.48 8.13
C TYR A 128 16.04 -8.22 8.35
N LEU A 129 16.86 -9.26 8.53
CA LEU A 129 18.31 -9.14 8.54
C LEU A 129 18.97 -10.20 7.65
N MET A 130 20.05 -9.80 7.03
CA MET A 130 20.95 -10.70 6.29
C MET A 130 22.39 -10.39 6.73
N ALA A 131 23.08 -11.40 7.27
CA ALA A 131 24.39 -11.22 7.82
C ALA A 131 25.34 -12.34 7.43
N ARG A 132 26.62 -12.00 7.20
CA ARG A 132 27.69 -12.97 6.98
C ARG A 132 28.30 -13.33 8.33
N LEU A 133 28.38 -14.63 8.60
CA LEU A 133 28.92 -15.15 9.85
C LEU A 133 30.47 -15.07 9.88
N PRO A 134 31.08 -14.52 10.95
CA PRO A 134 32.52 -14.29 10.98
C PRO A 134 33.33 -15.56 11.24
N ALA A 135 32.78 -16.56 11.89
CA ALA A 135 33.51 -17.77 12.34
C ALA A 135 32.59 -18.99 12.40
N ASP A 136 33.17 -20.18 12.57
CA ASP A 136 32.38 -21.37 12.93
C ASP A 136 31.95 -21.24 14.39
N GLY A 137 30.66 -21.53 14.67
CA GLY A 137 30.22 -21.43 16.05
C GLY A 137 28.67 -21.47 16.20
N LYS A 138 28.30 -21.12 17.44
CA LYS A 138 26.87 -20.96 17.81
C LYS A 138 26.49 -19.50 17.64
N TYR A 139 25.29 -19.31 17.10
CA TYR A 139 24.70 -17.99 16.88
C TYR A 139 23.31 -17.97 17.46
N PHE A 140 22.83 -16.76 17.79
CA PHE A 140 21.54 -16.57 18.41
C PHE A 140 20.76 -15.48 17.66
N VAL A 141 19.55 -15.83 17.25
CA VAL A 141 18.57 -14.87 16.76
C VAL A 141 17.63 -14.55 17.90
N HIS A 142 17.48 -13.27 18.20
CA HIS A 142 16.57 -12.76 19.20
C HIS A 142 15.44 -12.03 18.47
N ILE A 143 14.19 -12.27 18.86
CA ILE A 143 13.02 -11.55 18.41
C ILE A 143 12.27 -10.97 19.61
N GLY A 144 11.73 -9.77 19.46
CA GLY A 144 10.92 -9.07 20.45
C GLY A 144 10.06 -8.02 19.79
N ASP A 145 9.32 -7.27 20.59
CA ASP A 145 8.52 -6.12 20.15
C ASP A 145 9.27 -4.80 20.43
N THR A 146 9.27 -3.86 19.47
CA THR A 146 9.97 -2.55 19.61
C THR A 146 9.41 -1.72 20.73
N ALA A 147 8.09 -1.77 20.96
CA ALA A 147 7.39 -1.07 22.04
C ALA A 147 7.32 -1.89 23.34
N ARG A 148 8.00 -3.07 23.39
CA ARG A 148 8.03 -3.99 24.54
C ARG A 148 6.64 -4.48 24.96
N LYS A 149 5.75 -4.64 24.01
CA LYS A 149 4.43 -5.22 24.21
C LYS A 149 4.48 -6.73 23.99
N GLY A 150 3.41 -7.41 24.33
CA GLY A 150 3.22 -8.83 24.12
C GLY A 150 1.82 -9.26 24.53
N GLY A 151 1.44 -10.47 24.17
CA GLY A 151 0.12 -11.03 24.45
C GLY A 151 -0.31 -12.05 23.40
N GLU A 152 -1.51 -12.59 23.53
CA GLU A 152 -2.04 -13.66 22.68
C GLU A 152 -2.08 -13.31 21.18
N GLU A 153 -2.17 -12.03 20.83
CA GLU A 153 -2.25 -11.53 19.47
C GLU A 153 -0.88 -11.26 18.82
N PHE A 154 0.21 -11.27 19.62
CA PHE A 154 1.57 -10.92 19.15
C PHE A 154 2.28 -12.12 18.50
N ALA A 155 1.58 -12.83 17.65
CA ALA A 155 2.11 -13.97 16.93
C ALA A 155 3.08 -13.54 15.82
N TYR A 156 4.07 -14.40 15.55
CA TYR A 156 5.02 -14.22 14.45
C TYR A 156 5.33 -15.53 13.75
N ARG A 157 5.91 -15.38 12.56
CA ARG A 157 6.49 -16.45 11.77
C ARG A 157 7.90 -16.00 11.40
N LEU A 158 8.91 -16.61 12.00
CA LEU A 158 10.32 -16.28 11.83
C LEU A 158 11.01 -17.31 10.95
N ARG A 159 11.44 -16.91 9.76
CA ARG A 159 12.33 -17.70 8.90
C ARG A 159 13.79 -17.50 9.32
N ILE A 160 14.55 -18.59 9.53
CA ILE A 160 16.00 -18.57 9.64
C ILE A 160 16.56 -19.55 8.60
N SER A 161 17.32 -19.04 7.63
CA SER A 161 17.82 -19.86 6.54
C SER A 161 19.04 -19.25 5.84
N ALA A 162 19.70 -20.00 4.98
CA ALA A 162 20.53 -19.39 3.95
C ALA A 162 19.69 -18.46 3.05
N PRO A 163 20.31 -17.47 2.35
CA PRO A 163 19.62 -16.64 1.41
C PRO A 163 18.88 -17.45 0.35
N ARG A 164 17.68 -17.05 0.01
CA ARG A 164 16.85 -17.57 -1.08
C ARG A 164 16.63 -16.44 -2.10
N PRO A 165 17.64 -16.15 -2.93
CA PRO A 165 17.58 -15.02 -3.85
C PRO A 165 16.35 -15.13 -4.75
N ASP A 166 15.59 -14.04 -4.84
CA ASP A 166 14.38 -13.97 -5.65
C ASP A 166 14.04 -12.50 -5.96
N PHE A 167 12.96 -12.26 -6.69
CA PHE A 167 12.44 -10.92 -6.94
C PHE A 167 10.92 -10.93 -7.01
N ALA A 168 10.31 -9.79 -6.78
CA ALA A 168 8.90 -9.55 -7.01
C ALA A 168 8.73 -8.26 -7.83
N LEU A 169 7.63 -8.15 -8.55
CA LEU A 169 7.36 -7.05 -9.46
C LEU A 169 6.04 -6.37 -9.14
N ARG A 170 6.01 -5.04 -9.21
CA ARG A 170 4.82 -4.22 -9.09
C ARG A 170 4.70 -3.27 -10.27
N LEU A 171 3.49 -3.10 -10.78
CA LEU A 171 3.16 -2.14 -11.84
C LEU A 171 2.37 -0.99 -11.25
N ALA A 172 2.87 0.23 -11.30
CA ALA A 172 2.10 1.40 -10.92
C ALA A 172 2.26 2.51 -11.97
N PRO A 173 1.15 3.07 -12.46
CA PRO A 173 -0.25 2.78 -12.11
C PRO A 173 -0.75 1.41 -12.62
N SER A 174 -1.89 0.96 -12.10
CA SER A 174 -2.55 -0.29 -12.50
C SER A 174 -3.31 -0.21 -13.83
N SER A 175 -3.26 0.95 -14.49
CA SER A 175 -3.87 1.18 -15.80
C SER A 175 -3.01 2.07 -16.68
N LEU A 176 -3.10 1.88 -17.97
CA LEU A 176 -2.39 2.66 -18.98
C LEU A 176 -3.29 2.94 -20.17
N THR A 177 -3.26 4.16 -20.64
CA THR A 177 -3.98 4.57 -21.87
C THR A 177 -2.99 4.98 -22.94
N ILE A 178 -3.31 4.68 -24.20
CA ILE A 178 -2.51 5.06 -25.35
C ILE A 178 -3.43 5.54 -26.48
N SER A 179 -2.99 6.57 -27.21
CA SER A 179 -3.67 6.98 -28.43
C SER A 179 -3.41 5.97 -29.55
N SER A 180 -4.44 5.61 -30.29
CA SER A 180 -4.39 4.67 -31.41
C SER A 180 -3.52 5.15 -32.57
N ARG A 181 -3.27 6.45 -32.68
CA ARG A 181 -2.47 7.06 -33.74
C ARG A 181 -1.57 8.15 -33.19
N GLY A 182 -0.29 8.00 -33.42
CA GLY A 182 0.65 9.10 -33.21
C GLY A 182 0.60 10.03 -34.44
N PHE A 183 0.26 11.29 -34.20
CA PHE A 183 0.33 12.33 -35.22
C PHE A 183 1.60 13.16 -34.99
N THR A 184 2.47 13.20 -35.99
CA THR A 184 3.54 14.21 -36.06
C THR A 184 3.14 15.22 -37.12
N THR A 185 2.85 16.45 -36.70
CA THR A 185 2.60 17.56 -37.63
C THR A 185 3.93 18.23 -37.94
N ASN A 186 4.33 18.19 -39.20
CA ASN A 186 5.49 19.00 -39.61
C ASN A 186 5.14 20.48 -39.49
N ALA A 187 5.90 21.23 -38.69
CA ALA A 187 5.63 22.63 -38.40
C ALA A 187 5.66 23.53 -39.65
N VAL A 188 6.43 23.16 -40.67
CA VAL A 188 6.61 23.93 -41.91
C VAL A 188 5.57 23.55 -42.98
N THR A 189 5.40 22.25 -43.24
CA THR A 189 4.56 21.76 -44.32
C THR A 189 3.12 21.50 -43.92
N LYS A 190 2.79 21.57 -42.60
CA LYS A 190 1.47 21.20 -42.04
C LYS A 190 1.04 19.77 -42.38
N LEU A 191 1.91 18.96 -42.94
CA LEU A 191 1.64 17.56 -43.23
C LEU A 191 1.57 16.76 -41.93
N VAL A 192 0.46 16.03 -41.74
CA VAL A 192 0.25 15.10 -40.63
C VAL A 192 0.77 13.74 -41.03
N LYS A 193 1.85 13.28 -40.37
CA LYS A 193 2.36 11.93 -40.57
C LYS A 193 1.74 11.02 -39.50
N THR A 194 1.00 10.01 -39.92
CA THR A 194 0.39 9.03 -39.03
C THR A 194 1.41 7.92 -38.77
N ASN A 195 1.78 7.68 -37.53
CA ASN A 195 2.59 6.54 -37.15
C ASN A 195 1.69 5.30 -37.07
N ALA A 196 2.12 4.20 -37.72
CA ALA A 196 1.40 2.93 -37.69
C ALA A 196 1.46 2.25 -36.30
N VAL A 197 2.48 2.59 -35.49
CA VAL A 197 2.71 2.04 -34.16
C VAL A 197 2.90 3.17 -33.18
N THR A 198 2.21 3.12 -32.07
CA THR A 198 2.37 4.03 -30.95
C THR A 198 3.02 3.31 -29.76
N TYR A 199 3.62 4.08 -28.85
CA TYR A 199 4.35 3.53 -27.70
C TYR A 199 3.84 4.13 -26.41
N ALA A 200 3.62 3.29 -25.43
CA ALA A 200 3.37 3.69 -24.06
C ALA A 200 4.49 3.17 -23.16
N SER A 201 4.68 3.81 -22.02
CA SER A 201 5.76 3.49 -21.07
C SER A 201 5.18 3.15 -19.72
N GLN A 202 5.29 1.89 -19.30
CA GLN A 202 4.81 1.38 -18.02
C GLN A 202 5.95 1.28 -17.02
N PRO A 203 5.90 1.99 -15.89
CA PRO A 203 6.84 1.79 -14.79
C PRO A 203 6.67 0.42 -14.14
N ILE A 204 7.80 -0.24 -13.86
CA ILE A 204 7.88 -1.52 -13.16
C ILE A 204 8.79 -1.32 -11.96
N TYR A 205 8.27 -1.56 -10.77
CA TYR A 205 9.02 -1.57 -9.53
C TYR A 205 9.48 -2.99 -9.22
N ILE A 206 10.75 -3.12 -8.87
CA ILE A 206 11.39 -4.40 -8.58
C ILE A 206 11.70 -4.47 -7.09
N ILE A 207 11.18 -5.49 -6.43
CA ILE A 207 11.46 -5.82 -5.03
C ILE A 207 12.43 -6.99 -5.07
N ARG A 208 13.70 -6.74 -4.77
CA ARG A 208 14.74 -7.77 -4.72
C ARG A 208 14.76 -8.43 -3.36
N LYS A 209 14.85 -9.74 -3.34
CA LYS A 209 14.83 -10.54 -2.12
C LYS A 209 16.15 -11.24 -1.90
N ASP A 210 16.55 -11.39 -0.66
CA ASP A 210 17.73 -12.14 -0.22
C ASP A 210 19.00 -11.84 -1.04
N GLY A 211 19.21 -10.53 -1.34
CA GLY A 211 20.41 -10.08 -2.05
C GLY A 211 20.46 -10.40 -3.56
N PHE A 212 19.34 -10.76 -4.20
CA PHE A 212 19.34 -10.98 -5.64
C PHE A 212 19.74 -9.72 -6.41
N THR A 213 20.80 -9.82 -7.22
CA THR A 213 21.31 -8.72 -8.07
C THR A 213 21.40 -9.10 -9.55
N GLY A 214 20.96 -10.30 -9.90
CA GLY A 214 20.99 -10.79 -11.26
C GLY A 214 20.16 -9.97 -12.24
N PRO A 215 20.40 -10.15 -13.56
CA PRO A 215 19.64 -9.49 -14.60
C PRO A 215 18.21 -10.03 -14.66
N ILE A 216 17.25 -9.12 -14.85
CA ILE A 216 15.83 -9.45 -15.06
C ILE A 216 15.44 -8.93 -16.44
N LYS A 217 14.90 -9.81 -17.29
CA LYS A 217 14.35 -9.48 -18.61
C LYS A 217 12.84 -9.30 -18.49
N PHE A 218 12.31 -8.24 -19.06
CA PHE A 218 10.88 -7.93 -18.98
C PHE A 218 10.20 -8.10 -20.34
N GLY A 219 8.94 -8.55 -20.30
CA GLY A 219 8.11 -8.75 -21.47
C GLY A 219 6.62 -8.78 -21.15
N LEU A 220 5.81 -8.90 -22.19
CA LEU A 220 4.39 -9.21 -22.06
C LEU A 220 4.21 -10.73 -22.14
N LYS A 221 3.41 -11.28 -21.23
CA LYS A 221 2.98 -12.67 -21.29
C LYS A 221 1.73 -12.76 -22.17
N ASP A 222 1.76 -13.61 -23.19
CA ASP A 222 0.65 -13.90 -24.11
C ASP A 222 -0.11 -12.65 -24.59
N PRO A 223 0.59 -11.63 -25.17
CA PRO A 223 -0.06 -10.38 -25.55
C PRO A 223 -1.06 -10.60 -26.66
N PRO A 224 -2.19 -9.88 -26.64
CA PRO A 224 -3.11 -9.83 -27.77
C PRO A 224 -2.42 -9.36 -29.05
N ALA A 225 -2.93 -9.82 -30.20
CA ALA A 225 -2.39 -9.39 -31.50
C ALA A 225 -2.38 -7.85 -31.62
N GLY A 226 -1.28 -7.29 -32.09
CA GLY A 226 -1.08 -5.85 -32.25
C GLY A 226 -0.48 -5.16 -30.99
N LEU A 227 -0.21 -5.90 -29.92
CA LEU A 227 0.53 -5.41 -28.75
C LEU A 227 1.84 -6.18 -28.60
N SER A 228 2.91 -5.49 -28.31
CA SER A 228 4.23 -6.10 -28.05
C SER A 228 5.02 -5.27 -27.05
N ALA A 229 5.93 -5.92 -26.34
CA ALA A 229 6.88 -5.24 -25.47
C ALA A 229 8.15 -4.87 -26.21
N VAL A 230 8.70 -3.70 -25.93
CA VAL A 230 10.07 -3.36 -26.29
C VAL A 230 10.98 -4.07 -25.27
N PRO A 231 11.83 -5.00 -25.69
CA PRO A 231 12.66 -5.76 -24.75
C PRO A 231 13.52 -4.85 -23.89
N VAL A 232 13.47 -5.04 -22.59
CA VAL A 232 14.29 -4.33 -21.61
C VAL A 232 14.86 -5.34 -20.61
N SER A 233 16.09 -5.13 -20.20
CA SER A 233 16.77 -5.92 -19.16
C SER A 233 17.35 -4.98 -18.12
N LEU A 234 17.19 -5.33 -16.86
CA LEU A 234 17.68 -4.56 -15.74
C LEU A 234 18.66 -5.40 -14.92
N THR A 235 19.79 -4.81 -14.55
CA THR A 235 20.85 -5.47 -13.77
C THR A 235 21.18 -4.72 -12.49
N GLY A 236 21.91 -5.36 -11.59
CA GLY A 236 22.39 -4.72 -10.37
C GLY A 236 21.32 -4.47 -9.33
N THR A 237 21.42 -3.35 -8.63
CA THR A 237 20.57 -2.99 -7.49
C THR A 237 19.41 -2.06 -7.84
N GLN A 238 19.19 -1.81 -9.12
CA GLN A 238 18.11 -0.94 -9.57
C GLN A 238 16.73 -1.52 -9.17
N THR A 239 15.85 -0.65 -8.70
CA THR A 239 14.51 -1.00 -8.19
C THR A 239 13.38 -0.50 -9.08
N LEU A 240 13.69 0.24 -10.15
CA LEU A 240 12.70 0.80 -11.06
C LEU A 240 13.21 0.72 -12.51
N THR A 241 12.33 0.28 -13.41
CA THR A 241 12.52 0.38 -14.86
C THR A 241 11.23 0.80 -15.56
N ARG A 242 11.31 1.01 -16.86
CA ARG A 242 10.14 1.32 -17.71
C ARG A 242 10.09 0.36 -18.89
N LEU A 243 8.98 -0.36 -19.02
CA LEU A 243 8.71 -1.21 -20.17
C LEU A 243 7.98 -0.41 -21.24
N GLY A 244 8.54 -0.33 -22.43
CA GLY A 244 7.84 0.19 -23.60
C GLY A 244 6.84 -0.83 -24.11
N ILE A 245 5.58 -0.42 -24.28
CA ILE A 245 4.53 -1.23 -24.91
C ILE A 245 4.23 -0.61 -26.26
N ALA A 246 4.51 -1.35 -27.32
CA ALA A 246 4.20 -0.98 -28.68
C ALA A 246 2.78 -1.42 -29.05
N CYS A 247 1.99 -0.53 -29.63
CA CYS A 247 0.60 -0.75 -30.00
C CYS A 247 0.37 -0.42 -31.48
N ALA A 248 -0.03 -1.42 -32.24
CA ALA A 248 -0.46 -1.30 -33.63
C ALA A 248 -2.00 -1.31 -33.80
N LEU A 249 -2.76 -1.31 -32.70
CA LEU A 249 -4.22 -1.34 -32.70
C LEU A 249 -4.79 0.04 -33.05
N VAL A 250 -5.91 0.06 -33.80
CA VAL A 250 -6.60 1.31 -34.13
C VAL A 250 -7.36 1.85 -32.93
N ARG A 251 -8.09 1.00 -32.24
CA ARG A 251 -8.75 1.29 -30.97
C ARG A 251 -9.23 -0.01 -30.34
N THR A 252 -9.43 -0.04 -29.02
CA THR A 252 -10.09 -1.15 -28.35
C THR A 252 -11.53 -0.76 -27.98
N LYS A 253 -12.47 -1.70 -28.13
CA LYS A 253 -13.86 -1.48 -27.70
C LYS A 253 -13.97 -1.58 -26.17
N GLU A 254 -13.15 -2.41 -25.57
CA GLU A 254 -13.12 -2.70 -24.15
C GLU A 254 -11.69 -2.55 -23.61
N LEU A 255 -11.58 -2.49 -22.31
CA LEU A 255 -10.29 -2.51 -21.63
C LEU A 255 -9.63 -3.88 -21.82
N VAL A 256 -8.38 -3.88 -22.25
CA VAL A 256 -7.57 -5.08 -22.42
C VAL A 256 -6.81 -5.34 -21.11
N SER A 257 -6.90 -6.56 -20.60
CA SER A 257 -6.01 -6.98 -19.50
C SER A 257 -4.69 -7.45 -20.07
N LEU A 258 -3.59 -6.87 -19.57
CA LEU A 258 -2.23 -7.27 -19.95
C LEU A 258 -1.52 -7.88 -18.76
N VAL A 259 -0.69 -8.87 -19.02
CA VAL A 259 0.22 -9.46 -18.03
C VAL A 259 1.64 -9.14 -18.43
N ILE A 260 2.36 -8.47 -17.53
CA ILE A 260 3.79 -8.22 -17.67
C ILE A 260 4.52 -9.25 -16.80
N GLU A 261 5.56 -9.85 -17.34
CA GLU A 261 6.41 -10.78 -16.60
C GLU A 261 7.87 -10.35 -16.62
N GLY A 262 8.60 -10.71 -15.58
CA GLY A 262 10.04 -10.65 -15.52
C GLY A 262 10.61 -12.04 -15.43
N ARG A 263 11.72 -12.29 -16.14
CA ARG A 263 12.43 -13.57 -16.16
C ARG A 263 13.89 -13.36 -15.78
N ALA A 264 14.39 -14.22 -14.91
CA ALA A 264 15.77 -14.20 -14.46
C ALA A 264 16.32 -15.61 -14.29
N GLN A 265 17.64 -15.76 -14.42
CA GLN A 265 18.37 -16.95 -14.00
C GLN A 265 18.74 -16.81 -12.53
N ILE A 266 18.23 -17.69 -11.68
CA ILE A 266 18.53 -17.72 -10.25
C ILE A 266 19.11 -19.09 -9.91
N GLN A 267 20.37 -19.13 -9.50
CA GLN A 267 21.08 -20.37 -9.17
C GLN A 267 21.00 -21.43 -10.30
N GLY A 268 21.03 -20.97 -11.56
CA GLY A 268 20.95 -21.85 -12.73
C GLY A 268 19.54 -22.27 -13.15
N VAL A 269 18.50 -21.81 -12.42
CA VAL A 269 17.11 -22.10 -12.75
C VAL A 269 16.46 -20.86 -13.39
N ASP A 270 15.67 -21.07 -14.44
CA ASP A 270 14.84 -20.04 -15.04
C ASP A 270 13.63 -19.75 -14.15
N VAL A 271 13.59 -18.55 -13.60
CA VAL A 271 12.50 -18.08 -12.75
C VAL A 271 11.73 -16.98 -13.47
N ALA A 272 10.41 -17.11 -13.52
CA ALA A 272 9.50 -16.12 -14.09
C ALA A 272 8.47 -15.68 -13.05
N HIS A 273 8.35 -14.37 -12.87
CA HIS A 273 7.31 -13.79 -12.02
C HIS A 273 6.44 -12.81 -12.79
N GLU A 274 5.13 -12.94 -12.62
CA GLU A 274 4.18 -11.95 -13.13
C GLU A 274 4.23 -10.70 -12.25
N ALA A 275 4.18 -9.55 -12.92
CA ALA A 275 4.13 -8.29 -12.22
C ALA A 275 2.71 -8.03 -11.68
N VAL A 276 2.60 -7.82 -10.37
CA VAL A 276 1.34 -7.52 -9.72
C VAL A 276 0.99 -6.05 -9.99
N PRO A 277 -0.15 -5.76 -10.64
CA PRO A 277 -0.65 -4.41 -10.79
C PRO A 277 -0.85 -3.77 -9.42
N ALA A 278 -0.54 -2.49 -9.30
CA ALA A 278 -0.62 -1.79 -8.03
C ALA A 278 -1.06 -0.35 -8.20
N GLU A 279 -1.69 0.18 -7.17
CA GLU A 279 -1.94 1.59 -7.01
C GLU A 279 -0.90 2.20 -6.08
N ASP A 280 -0.32 3.29 -6.53
CA ASP A 280 0.64 4.07 -5.75
C ASP A 280 -0.12 4.93 -4.74
N ARG A 281 0.01 4.60 -3.47
CA ARG A 281 -0.63 5.29 -2.35
C ARG A 281 0.43 5.82 -1.40
N MET A 282 0.24 7.05 -0.97
CA MET A 282 1.07 7.68 0.04
C MET A 282 0.29 7.76 1.34
N GLN A 283 0.88 7.21 2.40
CA GLN A 283 0.35 7.29 3.74
C GLN A 283 0.83 8.57 4.45
N ALA A 284 0.17 8.93 5.55
CA ALA A 284 0.72 9.92 6.48
C ALA A 284 2.20 9.61 6.77
N PHE A 285 3.03 10.64 6.98
CA PHE A 285 4.48 10.53 7.15
C PHE A 285 5.29 10.17 5.90
N LEU A 286 4.70 10.28 4.71
CA LEU A 286 5.36 10.11 3.41
C LEU A 286 5.77 8.66 3.07
N TRP A 287 5.28 7.66 3.77
CA TRP A 287 5.47 6.26 3.40
C TRP A 287 4.70 5.95 2.11
N ARG A 288 5.40 5.42 1.13
CA ARG A 288 4.84 5.05 -0.16
C ARG A 288 4.57 3.55 -0.21
N HIS A 289 3.35 3.19 -0.58
CA HIS A 289 2.92 1.81 -0.71
C HIS A 289 2.38 1.53 -2.10
N LEU A 290 2.70 0.37 -2.64
CA LEU A 290 2.19 -0.14 -3.90
C LEU A 290 1.11 -1.20 -3.61
N LEU A 291 -0.12 -0.73 -3.45
CA LEU A 291 -1.25 -1.59 -3.11
C LEU A 291 -1.65 -2.48 -4.28
N PRO A 292 -1.72 -3.81 -4.10
CA PRO A 292 -2.11 -4.71 -5.17
C PRO A 292 -3.48 -4.39 -5.74
N ALA A 293 -3.57 -4.33 -7.06
CA ALA A 293 -4.80 -4.29 -7.84
C ALA A 293 -5.00 -5.64 -8.54
N ARG A 294 -6.23 -5.93 -8.95
CA ARG A 294 -6.54 -7.23 -9.56
C ARG A 294 -5.92 -7.43 -10.94
N GLU A 295 -5.93 -6.36 -11.75
CA GLU A 295 -5.58 -6.45 -13.16
C GLU A 295 -4.86 -5.18 -13.61
N PHE A 296 -3.97 -5.33 -14.58
CA PHE A 296 -3.41 -4.22 -15.32
C PHE A 296 -4.27 -3.96 -16.57
N LYS A 297 -4.97 -2.84 -16.58
CA LYS A 297 -5.88 -2.46 -17.65
C LYS A 297 -5.19 -1.54 -18.66
N PHE A 298 -5.36 -1.86 -19.93
CA PHE A 298 -4.80 -1.13 -21.04
C PHE A 298 -5.92 -0.69 -22.00
N LEU A 299 -5.95 0.58 -22.33
CA LEU A 299 -6.94 1.17 -23.23
C LEU A 299 -6.26 1.82 -24.43
N VAL A 300 -6.66 1.44 -25.62
CA VAL A 300 -6.31 2.16 -26.85
C VAL A 300 -7.49 3.03 -27.24
N PHE A 301 -7.34 4.34 -27.11
CA PHE A 301 -8.39 5.29 -27.45
C PHE A 301 -8.14 5.96 -28.81
N ASP A 302 -9.23 6.33 -29.49
CA ASP A 302 -9.18 7.13 -30.70
C ASP A 302 -9.16 8.61 -30.32
N PRO A 303 -8.10 9.38 -30.67
CA PRO A 303 -8.00 10.80 -30.30
C PRO A 303 -9.04 11.68 -31.02
N THR A 304 -9.73 11.15 -32.03
CA THR A 304 -10.83 11.85 -32.70
C THR A 304 -12.19 11.60 -32.02
N TYR A 305 -12.21 10.75 -30.99
CA TYR A 305 -13.42 10.52 -30.21
C TYR A 305 -13.76 11.74 -29.36
N GLU A 306 -14.90 12.33 -29.66
CA GLU A 306 -15.43 13.40 -28.82
C GLU A 306 -16.04 12.79 -27.55
N LEU A 307 -15.55 13.24 -26.42
CA LEU A 307 -16.11 12.84 -25.13
C LEU A 307 -17.57 13.31 -25.04
N PRO A 308 -18.46 12.50 -24.46
CA PRO A 308 -19.80 12.98 -24.15
C PRO A 308 -19.71 14.26 -23.32
N PRO A 309 -20.62 15.20 -23.53
CA PRO A 309 -20.62 16.44 -22.76
C PRO A 309 -20.69 16.11 -21.27
N LYS A 310 -19.89 16.82 -20.48
CA LYS A 310 -19.95 16.69 -19.02
C LYS A 310 -21.33 17.06 -18.51
N HIS A 311 -21.78 16.39 -17.46
CA HIS A 311 -23.01 16.77 -16.78
C HIS A 311 -22.89 18.21 -16.26
N VAL A 312 -23.92 19.01 -16.52
CA VAL A 312 -23.96 20.39 -16.02
C VAL A 312 -24.35 20.36 -14.54
N VAL A 313 -23.48 20.87 -13.71
CA VAL A 313 -23.77 20.98 -12.27
C VAL A 313 -24.98 21.89 -12.08
N PRO A 314 -26.09 21.43 -11.44
CA PRO A 314 -27.25 22.26 -11.19
C PRO A 314 -26.87 23.51 -10.38
N VAL A 315 -27.36 24.68 -10.80
CA VAL A 315 -27.24 25.90 -10.02
C VAL A 315 -28.20 25.78 -8.82
N ARG A 316 -27.63 25.59 -7.65
CA ARG A 316 -28.41 25.59 -6.41
C ARG A 316 -28.64 27.03 -6.00
N LEU A 317 -29.91 27.43 -6.00
CA LEU A 317 -30.31 28.70 -5.43
C LEU A 317 -30.14 28.62 -3.89
N PRO A 318 -29.63 29.66 -3.24
CA PRO A 318 -29.59 29.71 -1.78
C PRO A 318 -31.02 29.48 -1.25
N PRO A 319 -31.20 28.74 -0.17
CA PRO A 319 -32.49 28.54 0.43
C PRO A 319 -33.15 29.92 0.70
N PRO A 320 -34.48 30.08 0.50
CA PRO A 320 -35.13 31.33 0.73
C PRO A 320 -34.86 31.73 2.22
N VAL A 321 -34.39 32.94 2.38
CA VAL A 321 -34.17 33.49 3.73
C VAL A 321 -35.54 33.55 4.41
N VAL A 322 -35.84 32.60 5.26
CA VAL A 322 -37.01 32.63 6.12
C VAL A 322 -36.72 33.69 7.20
N THR A 323 -37.16 34.90 6.94
CA THR A 323 -37.22 35.94 7.98
C THR A 323 -38.25 35.51 9.00
N ASN A 324 -37.82 34.75 9.99
CA ASN A 324 -38.63 34.53 11.18
C ASN A 324 -38.76 35.88 11.89
N THR A 325 -39.85 36.55 11.63
CA THR A 325 -40.28 37.66 12.47
C THR A 325 -40.65 37.05 13.81
N VAL A 326 -39.70 37.03 14.75
CA VAL A 326 -39.98 36.65 16.13
C VAL A 326 -40.86 37.75 16.72
N VAL A 327 -42.17 37.50 16.79
CA VAL A 327 -43.08 38.28 17.61
C VAL A 327 -42.70 37.95 19.06
N LEU A 328 -41.95 38.86 19.68
CA LEU A 328 -41.68 38.80 21.10
C LEU A 328 -43.01 39.07 21.86
N VAL A 329 -43.70 38.00 22.23
CA VAL A 329 -44.72 38.08 23.30
C VAL A 329 -43.97 38.13 24.62
N ALA A 330 -43.92 39.32 25.22
CA ALA A 330 -43.37 39.50 26.55
C ALA A 330 -44.27 38.81 27.58
N THR A 331 -43.87 37.66 28.09
CA THR A 331 -44.40 37.09 29.34
C THR A 331 -43.30 37.20 30.40
N ASN A 332 -43.55 38.05 31.37
CA ASN A 332 -42.77 38.13 32.61
C ASN A 332 -42.88 36.81 33.38
N ALA A 333 -41.75 36.13 33.57
CA ALA A 333 -41.56 35.22 34.69
C ALA A 333 -40.09 35.08 35.02
N ALA A 334 -39.83 35.24 36.27
CA ALA A 334 -38.50 35.32 36.90
C ALA A 334 -37.76 33.96 36.99
N ALA A 335 -36.45 34.09 37.20
CA ALA A 335 -35.54 33.21 37.92
C ALA A 335 -34.85 32.04 37.19
N GLY A 336 -33.54 32.18 37.04
CA GLY A 336 -32.56 31.18 37.47
C GLY A 336 -32.34 29.99 36.57
N GLY A 337 -31.27 30.04 35.75
CA GLY A 337 -30.74 28.85 35.11
C GLY A 337 -29.77 29.22 33.99
N SER A 338 -28.47 29.21 34.26
CA SER A 338 -27.46 29.34 33.23
C SER A 338 -27.44 28.08 32.36
N ASN A 339 -28.20 28.11 31.27
CA ASN A 339 -28.01 27.11 30.21
C ASN A 339 -26.85 27.56 29.31
N SER A 340 -25.67 27.02 29.57
CA SER A 340 -24.61 27.01 28.59
C SER A 340 -25.07 26.19 27.39
N VAL A 341 -25.46 26.85 26.31
CA VAL A 341 -25.66 26.22 25.02
C VAL A 341 -24.29 25.70 24.56
N VAL A 342 -24.03 24.42 24.81
CA VAL A 342 -22.91 23.72 24.19
C VAL A 342 -23.24 23.67 22.72
N ALA A 343 -22.64 24.58 21.94
CA ALA A 343 -22.66 24.52 20.49
C ALA A 343 -22.11 23.14 20.09
N ALA A 344 -22.94 22.31 19.48
CA ALA A 344 -22.51 21.04 18.92
C ALA A 344 -21.37 21.32 17.94
N LYS A 345 -20.16 20.88 18.28
CA LYS A 345 -19.01 20.98 17.37
C LYS A 345 -19.38 20.30 16.06
N GLY A 346 -19.45 21.07 14.98
CA GLY A 346 -19.73 20.56 13.65
C GLY A 346 -18.78 19.42 13.33
N LYS A 347 -19.32 18.35 12.76
CA LYS A 347 -18.64 17.09 12.46
C LYS A 347 -17.43 17.25 11.49
N PHE A 348 -17.34 18.40 10.79
CA PHE A 348 -16.33 18.71 9.78
C PHE A 348 -15.82 20.14 9.86
N THR A 349 -14.58 20.39 9.43
CA THR A 349 -14.03 21.74 9.28
C THR A 349 -14.48 22.37 7.96
N LYS A 350 -14.44 23.71 7.85
CA LYS A 350 -14.73 24.44 6.58
C LYS A 350 -13.92 23.91 5.40
N GLN A 351 -12.65 23.59 5.62
CA GLN A 351 -11.77 23.08 4.58
C GLN A 351 -12.18 21.68 4.12
N GLN A 352 -12.58 20.80 5.03
CA GLN A 352 -13.09 19.47 4.71
C GLN A 352 -14.39 19.55 3.91
N VAL A 353 -15.31 20.44 4.31
CA VAL A 353 -16.56 20.66 3.56
C VAL A 353 -16.26 21.19 2.15
N ALA A 354 -15.39 22.19 2.01
CA ALA A 354 -15.04 22.74 0.70
C ALA A 354 -14.35 21.70 -0.21
N SER A 355 -13.54 20.80 0.35
CA SER A 355 -12.91 19.71 -0.39
C SER A 355 -13.95 18.69 -0.86
N ARG A 356 -14.89 18.31 0.03
CA ARG A 356 -15.98 17.38 -0.30
C ARG A 356 -16.91 17.93 -1.40
N VAL A 357 -17.26 19.20 -1.33
CA VAL A 357 -18.07 19.87 -2.36
C VAL A 357 -17.38 19.86 -3.72
N ARG A 358 -16.08 20.15 -3.77
CA ARG A 358 -15.32 20.09 -5.03
C ARG A 358 -15.30 18.70 -5.63
N GLU A 359 -15.10 17.69 -4.80
CA GLU A 359 -15.07 16.30 -5.26
C GLU A 359 -16.44 15.83 -5.73
N LEU A 360 -17.53 16.14 -5.02
CA LEU A 360 -18.89 15.83 -5.45
C LEU A 360 -19.21 16.45 -6.81
N LYS A 361 -18.84 17.72 -7.02
CA LYS A 361 -19.03 18.39 -8.31
C LYS A 361 -18.27 17.70 -9.43
N ARG A 362 -17.00 17.35 -9.19
CA ARG A 362 -16.16 16.63 -10.15
C ARG A 362 -16.77 15.28 -10.54
N LEU A 363 -17.16 14.47 -9.53
CA LEU A 363 -17.74 13.14 -9.76
C LEU A 363 -19.08 13.23 -10.52
N TYR A 364 -19.89 14.26 -10.25
CA TYR A 364 -21.13 14.50 -10.95
C TYR A 364 -20.90 14.94 -12.40
N GLU A 365 -19.99 15.89 -12.64
CA GLU A 365 -19.60 16.33 -13.98
C GLU A 365 -19.11 15.17 -14.84
N GLU A 366 -18.37 14.23 -14.25
CA GLU A 366 -17.85 13.03 -14.92
C GLU A 366 -18.89 11.92 -15.07
N GLY A 367 -20.12 12.12 -14.58
CA GLY A 367 -21.20 11.12 -14.65
C GLY A 367 -20.96 9.88 -13.77
N LEU A 368 -20.11 9.99 -12.76
CA LEU A 368 -19.77 8.88 -11.87
C LEU A 368 -20.73 8.71 -10.70
N ILE A 369 -21.57 9.71 -10.44
CA ILE A 369 -22.61 9.67 -9.41
C ILE A 369 -23.94 10.17 -9.98
N VAL A 370 -25.06 9.61 -9.49
CA VAL A 370 -26.42 9.95 -9.91
C VAL A 370 -26.93 11.18 -9.16
N ASP A 371 -27.97 11.82 -9.72
CA ASP A 371 -28.58 13.06 -9.22
C ASP A 371 -28.95 12.98 -7.74
N ASP A 372 -29.62 11.90 -7.32
CA ASP A 372 -30.08 11.74 -5.93
C ASP A 372 -28.92 11.68 -4.96
N PHE A 373 -27.84 10.96 -5.32
CA PHE A 373 -26.65 10.88 -4.50
C PHE A 373 -25.95 12.23 -4.41
N TYR A 374 -25.79 12.93 -5.52
CA TYR A 374 -25.21 14.26 -5.59
C TYR A 374 -25.98 15.24 -4.71
N ASN A 375 -27.31 15.33 -4.91
CA ASN A 375 -28.16 16.26 -4.20
C ASN A 375 -28.14 16.01 -2.69
N LYS A 376 -28.33 14.76 -2.26
CA LYS A 376 -28.29 14.39 -0.82
C LYS A 376 -26.98 14.80 -0.14
N ASN A 377 -25.83 14.50 -0.77
CA ASN A 377 -24.54 14.82 -0.18
C ASN A 377 -24.22 16.32 -0.23
N MET A 378 -24.75 17.06 -1.22
CA MET A 378 -24.62 18.51 -1.25
C MET A 378 -25.46 19.17 -0.14
N ASP A 379 -26.68 18.68 0.14
CA ASP A 379 -27.51 19.15 1.26
C ASP A 379 -26.79 18.96 2.61
N GLU A 380 -26.14 17.81 2.80
CA GLU A 380 -25.32 17.56 4.00
C GLU A 380 -24.14 18.54 4.12
N CYS A 381 -23.49 18.89 3.00
CA CYS A 381 -22.41 19.85 2.99
C CYS A 381 -22.90 21.28 3.29
N GLU A 382 -24.04 21.69 2.73
CA GLU A 382 -24.66 22.99 2.97
C GLU A 382 -25.09 23.14 4.43
N ALA A 383 -25.77 22.15 4.99
CA ALA A 383 -26.13 22.11 6.41
C ALA A 383 -24.91 22.17 7.35
N ALA A 384 -23.77 21.61 6.93
CA ALA A 384 -22.53 21.69 7.69
C ALA A 384 -21.90 23.10 7.66
N ILE A 385 -22.11 23.86 6.57
CA ILE A 385 -21.61 25.25 6.43
C ILE A 385 -22.39 26.19 7.33
N ASP A 386 -23.70 26.04 7.41
CA ASP A 386 -24.57 26.90 8.24
C ASP A 386 -24.25 26.83 9.73
N ASN A 387 -23.61 25.78 10.18
CA ASN A 387 -23.16 25.61 11.56
C ASN A 387 -21.82 26.31 11.88
N PHE A 388 -21.21 27.06 10.96
CA PHE A 388 -20.01 27.84 11.24
C PHE A 388 -20.35 29.28 11.63
N PRO A 389 -19.81 29.81 12.75
CA PRO A 389 -20.03 31.21 13.09
C PRO A 389 -19.48 32.10 11.97
N PRO A 390 -20.14 33.24 11.69
CA PRO A 390 -19.65 34.22 10.74
C PRO A 390 -18.23 34.68 11.15
N PRO A 391 -17.34 35.00 10.17
CA PRO A 391 -16.03 35.50 10.50
C PRO A 391 -16.18 36.74 11.39
N ALA A 392 -15.45 36.77 12.51
CA ALA A 392 -15.46 37.92 13.41
C ALA A 392 -15.14 39.17 12.58
N ALA A 393 -16.04 40.17 12.66
CA ALA A 393 -15.83 41.43 11.98
C ALA A 393 -14.51 42.05 12.49
N ILE A 394 -13.56 42.26 11.59
CA ILE A 394 -12.31 42.95 11.89
C ILE A 394 -12.73 44.42 12.14
N THR A 395 -12.94 44.79 13.40
CA THR A 395 -13.06 46.18 13.80
C THR A 395 -11.68 46.81 13.69
N ASN A 396 -11.45 47.53 12.62
CA ASN A 396 -10.30 48.40 12.50
C ASN A 396 -10.44 49.54 13.53
N ALA A 397 -9.86 49.32 14.69
CA ALA A 397 -9.65 50.45 15.64
C ALA A 397 -8.49 51.29 15.08
N PRO A 398 -8.67 52.60 14.99
CA PRO A 398 -7.62 53.46 14.48
C PRO A 398 -6.41 53.47 15.43
N ALA A 399 -5.23 53.19 14.90
CA ALA A 399 -3.98 53.29 15.64
C ALA A 399 -3.79 54.72 16.16
N LYS A 400 -3.75 54.91 17.49
CA LYS A 400 -3.29 56.15 18.10
C LYS A 400 -1.80 56.31 17.84
N LEU A 401 -1.44 57.34 17.01
CA LEU A 401 -0.11 57.87 16.95
C LEU A 401 0.31 58.37 18.35
N VAL A 402 1.32 57.76 18.90
CA VAL A 402 2.09 58.36 20.01
C VAL A 402 3.31 59.04 19.41
N GLN A 403 3.27 60.38 19.41
CA GLN A 403 4.46 61.20 19.26
C GLN A 403 5.28 61.10 20.55
N LYS A 404 6.50 60.65 20.42
CA LYS A 404 7.69 61.29 20.99
C LYS A 404 8.94 60.61 20.43
#